data_cb7cc31262ab9cb07f398a2a5a3214ba
#
_entry.id   cb7cc31262ab9cb07f398a2a5a3214ba
#
_cell.length_a   1.000
_cell.length_b   1.000
_cell.length_c   1.000
_cell.angle_alpha   90.00
_cell.angle_beta   90.00
_cell.angle_gamma   90.00
#
_symmetry.space_group_name_H-M   'P 1'
#
loop_
_entity.id
_entity.type
_entity.pdbx_description
1 polymer ?
#
loop_
_entity_poly.entity_id
_entity_poly.type
_entity_poly.pdbx_seq_one_letter_code
_entity_poly.pdbx_strand_id
1 'polypeptide(L)'
;MKRWIIAATLLLYFSSLYSQEQQLQALTGKYGIPGIQLVVVKGHKTERFNLGTTGEPSNKKITDNTIFEAASLSKCVFAYTVLRLYDRGIISLDTPLINYIGAYDRFDPADTRYKKITARMVLRHTTGLPNWGGKYARLIFTPDSIYSYSGEGFQYLQKVVETITKKTLEELAQQEVFIPLGMTRTGYTWSSKFDTLSAFGNSADAVNDHSRQRAAASLLSCAHDYALFLQALMAGTGLKPATHRMMLSRQSAGNWFKHRVTEANNYIWWGLGIGIQANETGDWIWQWGDNGSFKGFAIANPTKKEALVYFTHSNWGLHITTDILDVFFPKQTWWVPTWIGYEFYEKKHMLHFWAGLDKQGYDHAMEIARELKQQDTSFKLPDSDVNDLAYILLGKNRKKEAIDIFKYNVAVNPNSADAYAGLADGYDNIGEKEQAIKNFKKALELDPKNTDIAERVKKLEGGTGNK
;
A
#
# COMPACT_ATOMS: atom_id res chain seq x y z
N MET A 1 -0.90 -7.86 -50.90
CA MET A 1 0.02 -7.30 -49.89
C MET A 1 -0.70 -6.78 -48.63
N LYS A 2 -1.65 -5.84 -48.68
CA LYS A 2 -2.31 -5.30 -47.47
C LYS A 2 -2.97 -6.34 -46.54
N ARG A 3 -3.64 -7.39 -47.10
CA ARG A 3 -4.27 -8.43 -46.28
C ARG A 3 -3.27 -9.31 -45.52
N TRP A 4 -2.09 -9.60 -46.10
CA TRP A 4 -1.03 -10.37 -45.45
C TRP A 4 -0.31 -9.58 -44.37
N ILE A 5 -0.14 -8.27 -44.54
CA ILE A 5 0.44 -7.38 -43.52
C ILE A 5 -0.50 -7.29 -42.31
N ILE A 6 -1.81 -7.16 -42.54
CA ILE A 6 -2.80 -7.12 -41.44
C ILE A 6 -2.82 -8.46 -40.67
N ALA A 7 -2.79 -9.59 -41.38
CA ALA A 7 -2.77 -10.92 -40.75
C ALA A 7 -1.47 -11.14 -39.92
N ALA A 8 -0.31 -10.75 -40.46
CA ALA A 8 0.96 -10.85 -39.74
C ALA A 8 0.99 -9.93 -38.49
N THR A 9 0.46 -8.72 -38.61
CA THR A 9 0.38 -7.78 -37.45
C THR A 9 -0.56 -8.31 -36.39
N LEU A 10 -1.68 -8.91 -36.75
CA LEU A 10 -2.61 -9.56 -35.81
C LEU A 10 -1.97 -10.77 -35.12
N LEU A 11 -1.26 -11.62 -35.84
CA LEU A 11 -0.54 -12.76 -35.28
C LEU A 11 0.54 -12.34 -34.28
N LEU A 12 1.32 -11.34 -34.62
CA LEU A 12 2.34 -10.78 -33.70
C LEU A 12 1.72 -10.15 -32.45
N TYR A 13 0.58 -9.50 -32.59
CA TYR A 13 -0.15 -8.92 -31.47
C TYR A 13 -0.69 -9.98 -30.52
N PHE A 14 -1.36 -11.02 -31.05
CA PHE A 14 -1.86 -12.13 -30.22
C PHE A 14 -0.73 -12.93 -29.57
N SER A 15 0.41 -13.12 -30.23
CA SER A 15 1.57 -13.78 -29.63
C SER A 15 2.17 -12.94 -28.47
N SER A 16 2.17 -11.61 -28.60
CA SER A 16 2.64 -10.72 -27.53
C SER A 16 1.72 -10.74 -26.31
N LEU A 17 0.41 -10.66 -26.50
CA LEU A 17 -0.57 -10.74 -25.40
C LEU A 17 -0.49 -12.09 -24.67
N TYR A 18 -0.41 -13.18 -25.42
CA TYR A 18 -0.27 -14.52 -24.86
C TYR A 18 1.02 -14.66 -24.04
N SER A 19 2.13 -14.08 -24.52
CA SER A 19 3.40 -14.06 -23.80
C SER A 19 3.31 -13.25 -22.49
N GLN A 20 2.63 -12.10 -22.50
CA GLN A 20 2.45 -11.27 -21.30
C GLN A 20 1.54 -11.94 -20.26
N GLU A 21 0.47 -12.60 -20.70
CA GLU A 21 -0.42 -13.37 -19.84
C GLU A 21 0.32 -14.53 -19.16
N GLN A 22 1.14 -15.28 -19.92
CA GLN A 22 1.97 -16.36 -19.38
C GLN A 22 2.99 -15.83 -18.36
N GLN A 23 3.64 -14.69 -18.63
CA GLN A 23 4.57 -14.06 -17.67
C GLN A 23 3.83 -13.65 -16.40
N LEU A 24 2.65 -13.03 -16.51
CA LEU A 24 1.84 -12.65 -15.38
C LEU A 24 1.37 -13.87 -14.57
N GLN A 25 0.98 -14.95 -15.24
CA GLN A 25 0.62 -16.22 -14.60
C GLN A 25 1.81 -16.84 -13.85
N ALA A 26 3.00 -16.81 -14.43
CA ALA A 26 4.21 -17.28 -13.78
C ALA A 26 4.53 -16.46 -12.52
N LEU A 27 4.37 -15.13 -12.58
CA LEU A 27 4.58 -14.23 -11.44
C LEU A 27 3.56 -14.51 -10.32
N THR A 28 2.27 -14.58 -10.64
CA THR A 28 1.23 -14.87 -9.64
C THR A 28 1.43 -16.24 -9.00
N GLY A 29 1.82 -17.25 -9.78
CA GLY A 29 2.15 -18.59 -9.27
C GLY A 29 3.37 -18.58 -8.35
N LYS A 30 4.45 -17.88 -8.75
CA LYS A 30 5.69 -17.76 -7.99
C LYS A 30 5.48 -17.15 -6.61
N TYR A 31 4.62 -16.13 -6.50
CA TYR A 31 4.35 -15.41 -5.25
C TYR A 31 3.07 -15.88 -4.54
N GLY A 32 2.44 -16.96 -4.99
CA GLY A 32 1.23 -17.49 -4.38
C GLY A 32 0.06 -16.50 -4.36
N ILE A 33 -0.08 -15.68 -5.40
CA ILE A 33 -1.16 -14.71 -5.52
C ILE A 33 -2.38 -15.43 -6.12
N PRO A 34 -3.47 -15.59 -5.37
CA PRO A 34 -4.59 -16.43 -5.79
C PRO A 34 -5.43 -15.79 -6.90
N GLY A 35 -5.40 -14.47 -7.01
CA GLY A 35 -6.13 -13.76 -8.05
C GLY A 35 -5.62 -12.34 -8.27
N ILE A 36 -5.56 -11.95 -9.55
CA ILE A 36 -5.19 -10.61 -10.01
C ILE A 36 -6.12 -10.15 -11.13
N GLN A 37 -6.52 -8.91 -11.07
CA GLN A 37 -7.17 -8.17 -12.15
C GLN A 37 -6.27 -7.01 -12.54
N LEU A 38 -5.89 -6.92 -13.82
CA LEU A 38 -4.93 -5.93 -14.31
C LEU A 38 -5.43 -5.33 -15.62
N VAL A 39 -5.28 -4.01 -15.76
CA VAL A 39 -5.56 -3.26 -16.98
C VAL A 39 -4.36 -2.42 -17.36
N VAL A 40 -3.97 -2.51 -18.63
CA VAL A 40 -2.92 -1.68 -19.24
C VAL A 40 -3.52 -0.81 -20.32
N VAL A 41 -3.16 0.46 -20.31
CA VAL A 41 -3.54 1.44 -21.34
C VAL A 41 -2.27 1.89 -22.08
N LYS A 42 -2.27 1.84 -23.40
CA LYS A 42 -1.19 2.35 -24.26
C LYS A 42 -1.81 3.16 -25.40
N GLY A 43 -1.82 4.48 -25.28
CA GLY A 43 -2.53 5.37 -26.18
C GLY A 43 -4.03 5.14 -26.14
N HIS A 44 -4.59 4.62 -27.24
CA HIS A 44 -6.02 4.28 -27.34
C HIS A 44 -6.33 2.79 -27.11
N LYS A 45 -5.32 1.97 -26.89
CA LYS A 45 -5.49 0.54 -26.63
C LYS A 45 -5.61 0.27 -25.14
N THR A 46 -6.53 -0.62 -24.79
CA THR A 46 -6.70 -1.12 -23.42
C THR A 46 -6.63 -2.64 -23.46
N GLU A 47 -5.71 -3.20 -22.69
CA GLU A 47 -5.50 -4.64 -22.52
C GLU A 47 -5.91 -5.03 -21.10
N ARG A 48 -6.55 -6.19 -20.95
CA ARG A 48 -7.12 -6.66 -19.67
C ARG A 48 -6.66 -8.07 -19.39
N PHE A 49 -6.23 -8.31 -18.16
CA PHE A 49 -5.75 -9.60 -17.68
C PHE A 49 -6.47 -9.95 -16.38
N ASN A 50 -7.13 -11.09 -16.36
CA ASN A 50 -7.90 -11.59 -15.24
C ASN A 50 -7.44 -13.01 -14.94
N LEU A 51 -6.64 -13.22 -13.90
CA LEU A 51 -6.05 -14.51 -13.57
C LEU A 51 -6.47 -14.96 -12.17
N GLY A 52 -6.62 -16.27 -12.01
CA GLY A 52 -6.95 -16.87 -10.73
C GLY A 52 -8.42 -16.78 -10.33
N THR A 53 -8.68 -16.80 -9.03
CA THR A 53 -10.04 -16.85 -8.47
C THR A 53 -10.27 -15.76 -7.44
N THR A 54 -11.54 -15.58 -7.06
CA THR A 54 -11.97 -14.58 -6.06
C THR A 54 -11.60 -14.98 -4.63
N GLY A 55 -11.06 -16.17 -4.38
CA GLY A 55 -10.84 -16.72 -3.06
C GLY A 55 -12.10 -17.30 -2.41
N GLU A 56 -11.91 -17.99 -1.28
CA GLU A 56 -13.01 -18.54 -0.50
C GLU A 56 -13.90 -17.43 0.11
N PRO A 57 -15.22 -17.67 0.27
CA PRO A 57 -15.92 -18.94 0.05
C PRO A 57 -16.41 -19.17 -1.39
N SER A 58 -16.39 -18.18 -2.27
CA SER A 58 -17.00 -18.31 -3.60
C SER A 58 -16.12 -18.97 -4.64
N ASN A 59 -14.82 -18.75 -4.54
CA ASN A 59 -13.76 -19.28 -5.40
C ASN A 59 -14.04 -19.21 -6.93
N LYS A 60 -14.76 -18.15 -7.35
CA LYS A 60 -15.10 -17.92 -8.76
C LYS A 60 -13.88 -17.40 -9.53
N LYS A 61 -13.86 -17.55 -10.84
CA LYS A 61 -12.84 -16.93 -11.70
C LYS A 61 -12.89 -15.41 -11.59
N ILE A 62 -11.73 -14.76 -11.56
CA ILE A 62 -11.61 -13.32 -11.72
C ILE A 62 -12.11 -12.91 -13.11
N THR A 63 -12.88 -11.84 -13.18
CA THR A 63 -13.42 -11.26 -14.41
C THR A 63 -13.25 -9.75 -14.41
N ASP A 64 -13.52 -9.05 -15.51
CA ASP A 64 -13.53 -7.57 -15.58
C ASP A 64 -14.48 -6.92 -14.56
N ASN A 65 -15.43 -7.69 -14.03
CA ASN A 65 -16.45 -7.22 -13.10
C ASN A 65 -16.11 -7.51 -11.64
N THR A 66 -15.02 -8.24 -11.38
CA THR A 66 -14.63 -8.58 -10.00
C THR A 66 -14.25 -7.33 -9.23
N ILE A 67 -14.82 -7.18 -8.04
CA ILE A 67 -14.63 -6.02 -7.16
C ILE A 67 -13.57 -6.35 -6.12
N PHE A 68 -12.66 -5.40 -5.93
CA PHE A 68 -11.61 -5.44 -4.91
C PHE A 68 -11.69 -4.22 -4.00
N GLU A 69 -11.17 -4.34 -2.80
CA GLU A 69 -10.86 -3.17 -2.00
C GLU A 69 -9.68 -2.44 -2.61
N ALA A 70 -9.92 -1.21 -3.03
CA ALA A 70 -8.89 -0.37 -3.64
C ALA A 70 -8.00 0.33 -2.59
N ALA A 71 -8.34 0.20 -1.31
CA ALA A 71 -7.58 0.76 -0.20
C ALA A 71 -7.22 2.24 -0.45
N SER A 72 -5.95 2.60 -0.31
CA SER A 72 -5.49 4.00 -0.47
C SER A 72 -5.58 4.57 -1.89
N LEU A 73 -5.91 3.78 -2.91
CA LEU A 73 -6.28 4.34 -4.22
C LEU A 73 -7.53 5.24 -4.11
N SER A 74 -8.32 5.09 -3.04
CA SER A 74 -9.40 5.99 -2.62
C SER A 74 -8.98 7.46 -2.62
N LYS A 75 -7.76 7.74 -2.17
CA LYS A 75 -7.27 9.12 -2.00
C LYS A 75 -7.20 9.90 -3.30
N CYS A 76 -6.78 9.27 -4.40
CA CYS A 76 -6.70 9.94 -5.70
C CYS A 76 -8.10 10.33 -6.21
N VAL A 77 -9.08 9.44 -6.06
CA VAL A 77 -10.48 9.70 -6.44
C VAL A 77 -11.07 10.82 -5.60
N PHE A 78 -10.84 10.79 -4.29
CA PHE A 78 -11.29 11.86 -3.40
C PHE A 78 -10.59 13.20 -3.68
N ALA A 79 -9.27 13.20 -3.91
CA ALA A 79 -8.53 14.41 -4.28
C ALA A 79 -9.08 15.05 -5.57
N TYR A 80 -9.35 14.21 -6.57
CA TYR A 80 -9.99 14.68 -7.81
C TYR A 80 -11.37 15.27 -7.55
N THR A 81 -12.19 14.64 -6.69
CA THR A 81 -13.48 15.19 -6.24
C THR A 81 -13.31 16.57 -5.60
N VAL A 82 -12.36 16.72 -4.67
CA VAL A 82 -12.06 18.01 -4.00
C VAL A 82 -11.64 19.08 -5.01
N LEU A 83 -10.80 18.74 -5.99
CA LEU A 83 -10.33 19.67 -7.00
C LEU A 83 -11.46 20.11 -7.95
N ARG A 84 -12.45 19.26 -8.22
CA ARG A 84 -13.68 19.67 -8.94
C ARG A 84 -14.53 20.63 -8.12
N LEU A 85 -14.63 20.42 -6.79
CA LEU A 85 -15.29 21.38 -5.88
C LEU A 85 -14.53 22.71 -5.83
N TYR A 86 -13.19 22.66 -5.83
CA TYR A 86 -12.34 23.86 -5.92
C TYR A 86 -12.57 24.63 -7.22
N ASP A 87 -12.63 23.98 -8.36
CA ASP A 87 -12.88 24.59 -9.67
C ASP A 87 -14.24 25.33 -9.75
N ARG A 88 -15.20 24.90 -8.94
CA ARG A 88 -16.52 25.55 -8.79
C ARG A 88 -16.57 26.59 -7.67
N GLY A 89 -15.46 26.83 -6.96
CA GLY A 89 -15.41 27.82 -5.87
C GLY A 89 -16.10 27.37 -4.58
N ILE A 90 -16.43 26.09 -4.43
CA ILE A 90 -17.10 25.54 -3.23
C ILE A 90 -16.13 25.41 -2.05
N ILE A 91 -14.86 25.12 -2.32
CA ILE A 91 -13.80 25.04 -1.33
C ILE A 91 -12.56 25.79 -1.84
N SER A 92 -11.84 26.46 -0.94
CA SER A 92 -10.50 27.00 -1.22
C SER A 92 -9.44 26.00 -0.80
N LEU A 93 -8.36 25.86 -1.59
CA LEU A 93 -7.24 25.00 -1.22
C LEU A 93 -6.40 25.58 -0.08
N ASP A 94 -6.44 26.89 0.13
CA ASP A 94 -5.52 27.61 1.02
C ASP A 94 -6.22 28.22 2.26
N THR A 95 -7.53 28.13 2.34
CA THR A 95 -8.28 28.51 3.55
C THR A 95 -8.12 27.42 4.61
N PRO A 96 -7.79 27.78 5.87
CA PRO A 96 -7.77 26.83 6.96
C PRO A 96 -9.08 26.05 7.09
N LEU A 97 -8.99 24.73 7.18
CA LEU A 97 -10.16 23.84 7.19
C LEU A 97 -11.09 24.09 8.39
N ILE A 98 -10.52 24.52 9.51
CA ILE A 98 -11.29 24.89 10.71
C ILE A 98 -12.30 26.04 10.44
N ASN A 99 -12.06 26.90 9.46
CA ASN A 99 -12.96 27.98 9.11
C ASN A 99 -14.27 27.50 8.48
N TYR A 100 -14.29 26.25 7.98
CA TYR A 100 -15.49 25.65 7.38
C TYR A 100 -16.34 24.87 8.39
N ILE A 101 -15.73 24.24 9.39
CA ILE A 101 -16.46 23.34 10.30
C ILE A 101 -16.24 23.61 11.80
N GLY A 102 -15.41 24.60 12.15
CA GLY A 102 -15.03 24.83 13.55
C GLY A 102 -14.14 23.72 14.11
N ALA A 103 -14.33 23.39 15.38
CA ALA A 103 -13.54 22.35 16.04
C ALA A 103 -13.82 20.96 15.45
N TYR A 104 -12.78 20.14 15.36
CA TYR A 104 -12.88 18.74 14.95
C TYR A 104 -12.52 17.85 16.13
N ASP A 105 -13.43 16.97 16.53
CA ASP A 105 -13.38 16.15 17.73
C ASP A 105 -12.20 15.15 17.79
N ARG A 106 -11.59 14.88 16.64
CA ARG A 106 -10.37 14.08 16.52
C ARG A 106 -9.09 14.82 16.89
N PHE A 107 -9.13 16.13 17.12
CA PHE A 107 -7.96 16.93 17.50
C PHE A 107 -7.93 17.22 19.00
N ASP A 108 -6.72 17.18 19.56
CA ASP A 108 -6.49 17.61 20.92
C ASP A 108 -6.71 19.14 21.01
N PRO A 109 -7.68 19.64 21.81
CA PRO A 109 -7.96 21.07 21.90
C PRO A 109 -6.76 21.90 22.38
N ALA A 110 -5.82 21.27 23.09
CA ALA A 110 -4.60 21.95 23.58
C ALA A 110 -3.57 22.19 22.47
N ASP A 111 -3.62 21.40 21.36
CA ASP A 111 -2.71 21.60 20.23
C ASP A 111 -3.32 22.52 19.17
N THR A 112 -2.96 23.80 19.24
CA THR A 112 -3.52 24.80 18.31
C THR A 112 -2.95 24.78 16.89
N ARG A 113 -1.92 23.97 16.63
CA ARG A 113 -1.26 23.91 15.31
C ARG A 113 -2.20 23.43 14.21
N TYR A 114 -3.15 22.56 14.51
CA TYR A 114 -4.14 22.05 13.53
C TYR A 114 -5.00 23.15 12.91
N LYS A 115 -5.10 24.34 13.56
CA LYS A 115 -5.85 25.48 13.04
C LYS A 115 -5.29 26.03 11.71
N LYS A 116 -4.05 25.67 11.36
CA LYS A 116 -3.38 26.10 10.12
C LYS A 116 -3.58 25.11 8.95
N ILE A 117 -4.13 23.94 9.20
CA ILE A 117 -4.26 22.90 8.17
C ILE A 117 -5.22 23.36 7.08
N THR A 118 -4.78 23.27 5.83
CA THR A 118 -5.55 23.60 4.63
C THR A 118 -5.79 22.36 3.77
N ALA A 119 -6.71 22.44 2.80
CA ALA A 119 -6.93 21.36 1.84
C ALA A 119 -5.67 21.05 1.02
N ARG A 120 -4.89 22.06 0.64
CA ARG A 120 -3.61 21.88 -0.05
C ARG A 120 -2.62 21.04 0.77
N MET A 121 -2.48 21.34 2.06
CA MET A 121 -1.62 20.57 2.96
C MET A 121 -2.08 19.11 3.08
N VAL A 122 -3.38 18.86 3.12
CA VAL A 122 -3.92 17.50 3.12
C VAL A 122 -3.55 16.77 1.84
N LEU A 123 -3.85 17.37 0.68
CA LEU A 123 -3.65 16.73 -0.62
C LEU A 123 -2.18 16.45 -0.93
N ARG A 124 -1.24 17.26 -0.42
CA ARG A 124 0.20 17.02 -0.59
C ARG A 124 0.89 16.36 0.61
N HIS A 125 0.11 15.88 1.59
CA HIS A 125 0.60 15.18 2.77
C HIS A 125 1.61 15.96 3.64
N THR A 126 1.35 17.26 3.89
CA THR A 126 2.21 18.10 4.74
C THR A 126 1.50 18.59 6.00
N THR A 127 0.42 17.94 6.41
CA THR A 127 -0.38 18.36 7.58
C THR A 127 0.30 18.14 8.92
N GLY A 128 1.25 17.23 9.00
CA GLY A 128 1.78 16.74 10.29
C GLY A 128 0.88 15.72 10.98
N LEU A 129 -0.27 15.35 10.41
CA LEU A 129 -1.13 14.30 10.94
C LEU A 129 -0.57 12.92 10.60
N PRO A 130 -0.73 11.91 11.49
CA PRO A 130 -0.29 10.54 11.23
C PRO A 130 -1.11 9.89 10.12
N ASN A 131 -0.66 8.73 9.61
CA ASN A 131 -1.49 7.94 8.69
C ASN A 131 -2.77 7.49 9.40
N TRP A 132 -2.64 6.90 10.57
CA TRP A 132 -3.76 6.56 11.45
C TRP A 132 -3.44 6.97 12.87
N GLY A 133 -4.40 7.58 13.56
CA GLY A 133 -4.28 8.04 14.95
C GLY A 133 -5.15 7.21 15.90
N GLY A 134 -4.84 7.31 17.21
CA GLY A 134 -5.69 6.80 18.28
C GLY A 134 -6.93 7.67 18.50
N LYS A 135 -7.33 7.86 19.79
CA LYS A 135 -8.46 8.74 20.15
C LYS A 135 -8.30 10.15 19.57
N TYR A 136 -7.08 10.72 19.63
CA TYR A 136 -6.73 11.97 18.98
C TYR A 136 -5.68 11.75 17.89
N ALA A 137 -5.85 12.41 16.75
CA ALA A 137 -4.88 12.47 15.67
C ALA A 137 -3.84 13.57 15.99
N ARG A 138 -2.86 13.24 16.83
CA ARG A 138 -1.82 14.20 17.28
C ARG A 138 -0.87 14.57 16.18
N LEU A 139 -0.57 15.85 16.03
CA LEU A 139 0.42 16.36 15.10
C LEU A 139 1.84 15.93 15.50
N ILE A 140 2.52 15.24 14.59
CA ILE A 140 3.89 14.74 14.76
C ILE A 140 4.96 15.79 14.41
N PHE A 141 4.58 16.83 13.65
CA PHE A 141 5.39 18.01 13.34
C PHE A 141 4.50 19.22 13.03
N THR A 142 5.10 20.38 12.81
CA THR A 142 4.39 21.61 12.43
C THR A 142 3.81 21.47 11.01
N PRO A 143 2.53 21.75 10.78
CA PRO A 143 1.94 21.74 9.45
C PRO A 143 2.78 22.53 8.44
N ASP A 144 2.93 21.98 7.26
CA ASP A 144 3.67 22.49 6.11
C ASP A 144 5.20 22.47 6.19
N SER A 145 5.78 21.76 7.16
CA SER A 145 7.24 21.70 7.31
C SER A 145 7.90 20.52 6.58
N ILE A 146 7.22 19.39 6.51
CA ILE A 146 7.77 18.16 5.89
C ILE A 146 6.64 17.27 5.37
N TYR A 147 6.95 16.37 4.44
CA TYR A 147 6.05 15.34 3.95
C TYR A 147 5.88 14.21 4.97
N SER A 148 4.63 13.79 5.20
CA SER A 148 4.31 12.53 5.88
C SER A 148 2.94 12.04 5.45
N TYR A 149 2.91 10.84 4.85
CA TYR A 149 1.68 10.25 4.35
C TYR A 149 0.62 10.13 5.45
N SER A 150 -0.59 10.64 5.20
CA SER A 150 -1.62 10.79 6.22
C SER A 150 -3.00 10.38 5.72
N GLY A 151 -3.60 9.37 6.34
CA GLY A 151 -5.02 9.05 6.20
C GLY A 151 -5.90 9.98 7.05
N GLU A 152 -5.45 10.35 8.26
CA GLU A 152 -6.21 11.27 9.14
C GLU A 152 -6.45 12.64 8.47
N GLY A 153 -5.49 13.15 7.70
CA GLY A 153 -5.68 14.38 6.92
C GLY A 153 -6.82 14.25 5.91
N PHE A 154 -6.90 13.13 5.20
CA PHE A 154 -7.98 12.86 4.25
C PHE A 154 -9.33 12.71 4.94
N GLN A 155 -9.40 12.06 6.11
CA GLN A 155 -10.62 11.98 6.91
C GLN A 155 -11.09 13.36 7.38
N TYR A 156 -10.16 14.23 7.79
CA TYR A 156 -10.48 15.61 8.16
C TYR A 156 -11.06 16.39 6.97
N LEU A 157 -10.41 16.33 5.81
CA LEU A 157 -10.90 17.00 4.60
C LEU A 157 -12.24 16.41 4.12
N GLN A 158 -12.46 15.11 4.24
CA GLN A 158 -13.75 14.47 4.00
C GLN A 158 -14.85 15.11 4.86
N LYS A 159 -14.63 15.20 6.18
CA LYS A 159 -15.58 15.85 7.09
C LYS A 159 -15.92 17.27 6.67
N VAL A 160 -14.91 18.03 6.22
CA VAL A 160 -15.12 19.41 5.72
C VAL A 160 -16.00 19.41 4.48
N VAL A 161 -15.68 18.63 3.43
CA VAL A 161 -16.46 18.67 2.18
C VAL A 161 -17.88 18.13 2.36
N GLU A 162 -18.08 17.11 3.19
CA GLU A 162 -19.41 16.61 3.55
C GLU A 162 -20.24 17.69 4.26
N THR A 163 -19.59 18.44 5.17
CA THR A 163 -20.28 19.51 5.93
C THR A 163 -20.70 20.67 5.04
N ILE A 164 -19.82 21.15 4.16
CA ILE A 164 -20.12 22.32 3.31
C ILE A 164 -21.05 21.98 2.14
N THR A 165 -21.01 20.75 1.65
CA THR A 165 -21.87 20.32 0.52
C THR A 165 -23.19 19.71 0.96
N LYS A 166 -23.32 19.31 2.23
CA LYS A 166 -24.44 18.52 2.77
C LYS A 166 -24.65 17.18 2.05
N LYS A 167 -23.58 16.61 1.50
CA LYS A 167 -23.56 15.33 0.78
C LYS A 167 -22.56 14.39 1.43
N THR A 168 -22.86 13.11 1.42
CA THR A 168 -21.92 12.06 1.82
C THR A 168 -20.79 11.91 0.81
N LEU A 169 -19.68 11.27 1.22
CA LEU A 169 -18.57 10.96 0.31
C LEU A 169 -19.05 10.17 -0.90
N GLU A 170 -19.92 9.18 -0.71
CA GLU A 170 -20.48 8.37 -1.81
C GLU A 170 -21.25 9.23 -2.80
N GLU A 171 -22.18 10.08 -2.33
CA GLU A 171 -22.96 10.96 -3.19
C GLU A 171 -22.08 11.93 -3.98
N LEU A 172 -21.04 12.48 -3.34
CA LEU A 172 -20.09 13.37 -4.00
C LEU A 172 -19.28 12.60 -5.07
N ALA A 173 -18.77 11.42 -4.75
CA ALA A 173 -17.99 10.63 -5.69
C ALA A 173 -18.84 10.15 -6.88
N GLN A 174 -20.09 9.74 -6.64
CA GLN A 174 -21.04 9.40 -7.70
C GLN A 174 -21.26 10.57 -8.64
N GLN A 175 -21.55 11.76 -8.10
CA GLN A 175 -21.83 12.94 -8.88
C GLN A 175 -20.61 13.47 -9.64
N GLU A 176 -19.45 13.47 -8.99
CA GLU A 176 -18.26 14.15 -9.52
C GLU A 176 -17.36 13.21 -10.34
N VAL A 177 -17.40 11.90 -10.09
CA VAL A 177 -16.43 10.96 -10.67
C VAL A 177 -17.12 9.77 -11.31
N PHE A 178 -17.89 8.96 -10.55
CA PHE A 178 -18.27 7.64 -11.03
C PHE A 178 -19.25 7.72 -12.20
N ILE A 179 -20.33 8.50 -12.07
CA ILE A 179 -21.32 8.67 -13.16
C ILE A 179 -20.69 9.36 -14.37
N PRO A 180 -19.97 10.50 -14.24
CA PRO A 180 -19.37 11.17 -15.39
C PRO A 180 -18.34 10.34 -16.14
N LEU A 181 -17.63 9.44 -15.46
CA LEU A 181 -16.58 8.61 -16.07
C LEU A 181 -17.04 7.18 -16.41
N GLY A 182 -18.29 6.83 -16.15
CA GLY A 182 -18.83 5.50 -16.42
C GLY A 182 -18.30 4.40 -15.50
N MET A 183 -17.85 4.73 -14.28
CA MET A 183 -17.32 3.79 -13.29
C MET A 183 -18.46 3.10 -12.54
N THR A 184 -19.18 2.23 -13.21
CA THR A 184 -20.45 1.64 -12.73
C THR A 184 -20.28 0.58 -11.65
N ARG A 185 -19.04 0.10 -11.43
CA ARG A 185 -18.67 -0.95 -10.48
C ARG A 185 -17.79 -0.41 -9.35
N THR A 186 -17.92 0.89 -9.07
CA THR A 186 -17.11 1.59 -8.07
C THR A 186 -18.01 2.25 -7.04
N GLY A 187 -17.59 2.28 -5.78
CA GLY A 187 -18.29 2.95 -4.68
C GLY A 187 -17.43 3.02 -3.42
N TYR A 188 -17.73 3.98 -2.54
CA TYR A 188 -17.13 4.07 -1.20
C TYR A 188 -17.92 3.31 -0.15
N THR A 189 -19.10 2.81 -0.52
CA THR A 189 -20.01 2.06 0.34
C THR A 189 -20.31 0.71 -0.29
N TRP A 190 -20.49 -0.32 0.53
CA TRP A 190 -20.98 -1.60 0.04
C TRP A 190 -22.35 -1.45 -0.60
N SER A 191 -22.56 -2.13 -1.69
CA SER A 191 -23.84 -2.21 -2.39
C SER A 191 -24.15 -3.67 -2.69
N SER A 192 -25.41 -4.07 -2.64
CA SER A 192 -25.83 -5.45 -2.97
C SER A 192 -25.39 -5.91 -4.37
N LYS A 193 -25.15 -4.98 -5.28
CA LYS A 193 -24.54 -5.30 -6.60
C LYS A 193 -23.14 -5.90 -6.49
N PHE A 194 -22.45 -5.75 -5.34
CA PHE A 194 -21.11 -6.30 -5.09
C PHE A 194 -21.13 -7.71 -4.49
N ASP A 195 -22.25 -8.16 -3.91
CA ASP A 195 -22.36 -9.42 -3.17
C ASP A 195 -21.86 -10.65 -3.97
N THR A 196 -22.11 -10.67 -5.27
CA THR A 196 -21.74 -11.80 -6.13
C THR A 196 -20.46 -11.56 -6.94
N LEU A 197 -19.87 -10.36 -6.87
CA LEU A 197 -18.75 -9.91 -7.69
C LEU A 197 -17.45 -9.75 -6.90
N SER A 198 -17.52 -9.68 -5.57
CA SER A 198 -16.36 -9.34 -4.75
C SER A 198 -15.35 -10.48 -4.65
N ALA A 199 -14.07 -10.10 -4.65
CA ALA A 199 -12.98 -10.94 -4.18
C ALA A 199 -12.97 -10.97 -2.65
N PHE A 200 -12.41 -12.03 -2.07
CA PHE A 200 -12.32 -12.26 -0.63
C PHE A 200 -10.86 -12.25 -0.19
N GLY A 201 -10.56 -11.58 0.90
CA GLY A 201 -9.22 -11.52 1.45
C GLY A 201 -8.78 -12.85 2.08
N ASN A 202 -7.48 -13.14 2.02
CA ASN A 202 -6.90 -14.40 2.50
C ASN A 202 -6.58 -14.42 4.00
N SER A 203 -6.80 -13.33 4.74
CA SER A 203 -6.47 -13.27 6.16
C SER A 203 -7.71 -13.03 7.01
N ALA A 204 -7.69 -13.57 8.24
CA ALA A 204 -8.69 -13.30 9.27
C ALA A 204 -8.80 -11.80 9.64
N ASP A 205 -7.79 -11.00 9.26
CA ASP A 205 -7.72 -9.55 9.49
C ASP A 205 -8.57 -8.75 8.47
N ALA A 206 -9.17 -9.41 7.49
CA ALA A 206 -9.86 -8.78 6.36
C ALA A 206 -11.33 -8.46 6.62
N VAL A 207 -11.71 -8.19 7.86
CA VAL A 207 -13.04 -7.64 8.13
C VAL A 207 -12.97 -6.13 8.06
N ASN A 208 -12.95 -5.59 6.84
CA ASN A 208 -13.17 -4.16 6.68
C ASN A 208 -14.63 -3.82 6.94
N ASP A 209 -14.83 -2.87 7.83
CA ASP A 209 -16.15 -2.28 8.08
C ASP A 209 -16.56 -1.43 6.87
N HIS A 210 -17.21 -2.08 5.90
CA HIS A 210 -17.72 -1.43 4.69
C HIS A 210 -18.92 -0.50 4.95
N SER A 211 -19.41 -0.40 6.19
CA SER A 211 -20.46 0.54 6.58
C SER A 211 -19.94 1.98 6.66
N ARG A 212 -18.63 2.17 6.80
CA ARG A 212 -18.00 3.47 6.97
C ARG A 212 -17.33 3.94 5.70
N GLN A 213 -17.78 5.09 5.21
CA GLN A 213 -17.13 5.80 4.11
C GLN A 213 -15.85 6.48 4.59
N ARG A 214 -14.71 6.13 3.99
CA ARG A 214 -13.39 6.68 4.30
C ARG A 214 -12.69 7.12 3.03
N ALA A 215 -12.55 8.44 2.84
CA ALA A 215 -11.82 9.00 1.69
C ALA A 215 -10.39 8.46 1.55
N ALA A 216 -9.82 7.99 2.66
CA ALA A 216 -8.47 7.46 2.68
C ALA A 216 -8.35 5.98 2.28
N ALA A 217 -9.43 5.15 2.34
CA ALA A 217 -9.24 3.70 2.27
C ALA A 217 -10.42 2.83 1.83
N SER A 218 -11.68 3.31 1.78
CA SER A 218 -12.84 2.42 1.64
C SER A 218 -13.39 2.26 0.21
N LEU A 219 -12.66 2.74 -0.80
CA LEU A 219 -13.08 2.55 -2.19
C LEU A 219 -13.10 1.07 -2.56
N LEU A 220 -14.21 0.64 -3.12
CA LEU A 220 -14.41 -0.65 -3.76
C LEU A 220 -14.41 -0.40 -5.27
N SER A 221 -13.64 -1.15 -6.05
CA SER A 221 -13.55 -0.92 -7.49
C SER A 221 -13.07 -2.17 -8.24
N CYS A 222 -13.14 -2.11 -9.56
CA CYS A 222 -12.47 -3.05 -10.46
C CYS A 222 -11.37 -2.32 -11.26
N ALA A 223 -10.39 -3.06 -11.79
CA ALA A 223 -9.30 -2.44 -12.54
C ALA A 223 -9.79 -1.73 -13.81
N HIS A 224 -10.88 -2.20 -14.42
CA HIS A 224 -11.49 -1.54 -15.56
C HIS A 224 -11.98 -0.12 -15.21
N ASP A 225 -12.78 0.02 -14.15
CA ASP A 225 -13.31 1.33 -13.75
C ASP A 225 -12.18 2.28 -13.32
N TYR A 226 -11.20 1.75 -12.57
CA TYR A 226 -10.06 2.56 -12.16
C TYR A 226 -9.18 2.99 -13.35
N ALA A 227 -9.09 2.17 -14.41
CA ALA A 227 -8.42 2.58 -15.66
C ALA A 227 -9.16 3.71 -16.38
N LEU A 228 -10.50 3.76 -16.35
CA LEU A 228 -11.28 4.91 -16.85
C LEU A 228 -10.92 6.18 -16.07
N PHE A 229 -10.80 6.08 -14.74
CA PHE A 229 -10.35 7.20 -13.90
C PHE A 229 -8.93 7.66 -14.27
N LEU A 230 -7.97 6.74 -14.46
CA LEU A 230 -6.61 7.09 -14.88
C LEU A 230 -6.59 7.77 -16.26
N GLN A 231 -7.39 7.31 -17.21
CA GLN A 231 -7.52 7.94 -18.53
C GLN A 231 -8.07 9.36 -18.41
N ALA A 232 -9.11 9.56 -17.61
CA ALA A 232 -9.66 10.89 -17.33
C ALA A 232 -8.65 11.81 -16.63
N LEU A 233 -7.89 11.26 -15.68
CA LEU A 233 -6.84 11.98 -14.97
C LEU A 233 -5.71 12.40 -15.90
N MET A 234 -5.23 11.51 -16.78
CA MET A 234 -4.23 11.85 -17.80
C MET A 234 -4.70 12.94 -18.77
N ALA A 235 -5.96 12.88 -19.16
CA ALA A 235 -6.56 13.84 -20.10
C ALA A 235 -6.96 15.18 -19.45
N GLY A 236 -7.01 15.26 -18.13
CA GLY A 236 -7.53 16.43 -17.39
C GLY A 236 -9.04 16.60 -17.50
N THR A 237 -9.77 15.52 -17.83
CA THR A 237 -11.23 15.54 -18.00
C THR A 237 -11.89 16.04 -16.71
N GLY A 238 -12.76 17.06 -16.82
CA GLY A 238 -13.56 17.55 -15.71
C GLY A 238 -12.84 18.50 -14.75
N LEU A 239 -11.56 18.82 -14.98
CA LEU A 239 -10.80 19.85 -14.25
C LEU A 239 -10.49 21.03 -15.17
N LYS A 240 -10.40 22.24 -14.61
CA LYS A 240 -9.82 23.37 -15.32
C LYS A 240 -8.34 23.08 -15.65
N PRO A 241 -7.83 23.53 -16.82
CA PRO A 241 -6.45 23.25 -17.21
C PRO A 241 -5.39 23.67 -16.17
N ALA A 242 -5.61 24.76 -15.46
CA ALA A 242 -4.71 25.21 -14.39
C ALA A 242 -4.73 24.25 -13.18
N THR A 243 -5.90 23.79 -12.78
CA THR A 243 -6.10 22.87 -11.67
C THR A 243 -5.52 21.49 -12.00
N HIS A 244 -5.72 21.01 -13.23
CA HIS A 244 -5.12 19.76 -13.69
C HIS A 244 -3.58 19.83 -13.64
N ARG A 245 -2.98 20.89 -14.19
CA ARG A 245 -1.51 21.07 -14.10
C ARG A 245 -1.03 21.15 -12.65
N MET A 246 -1.77 21.85 -11.77
CA MET A 246 -1.43 21.94 -10.35
C MET A 246 -1.54 20.59 -9.66
N MET A 247 -2.55 19.76 -9.97
CA MET A 247 -2.69 18.41 -9.42
C MET A 247 -1.48 17.53 -9.74
N LEU A 248 -0.99 17.57 -10.96
CA LEU A 248 0.09 16.74 -11.46
C LEU A 248 1.49 17.36 -11.32
N SER A 249 1.62 18.54 -10.71
CA SER A 249 2.92 19.17 -10.45
C SER A 249 3.49 18.77 -9.08
N ARG A 250 4.83 18.80 -8.96
CA ARG A 250 5.56 18.45 -7.75
C ARG A 250 5.31 19.46 -6.63
N GLN A 251 4.45 19.15 -5.66
CA GLN A 251 4.03 20.03 -4.57
C GLN A 251 4.83 19.82 -3.28
N SER A 252 5.29 18.59 -3.02
CA SER A 252 6.16 18.25 -1.90
C SER A 252 7.16 17.18 -2.31
N ALA A 253 8.36 17.22 -1.72
CA ALA A 253 9.35 16.16 -1.91
C ALA A 253 8.95 14.89 -1.15
N GLY A 254 9.30 13.73 -1.69
CA GLY A 254 9.00 12.42 -1.10
C GLY A 254 9.86 12.04 0.12
N ASN A 255 10.35 13.03 0.87
CA ASN A 255 11.12 12.82 2.11
C ASN A 255 10.18 12.52 3.26
N TRP A 256 9.71 11.30 3.33
CA TRP A 256 8.73 10.87 4.32
C TRP A 256 9.29 10.90 5.75
N PHE A 257 8.63 11.64 6.61
CA PHE A 257 9.05 11.82 8.01
C PHE A 257 9.21 10.47 8.74
N LYS A 258 10.39 10.24 9.32
CA LYS A 258 10.76 8.99 10.00
C LYS A 258 10.66 7.72 9.14
N HIS A 259 10.61 7.87 7.85
CA HIS A 259 10.68 6.74 6.93
C HIS A 259 12.13 6.52 6.50
N ARG A 260 12.44 5.31 6.03
CA ARG A 260 13.75 4.97 5.48
C ARG A 260 14.10 5.91 4.32
N VAL A 261 15.32 6.43 4.33
CA VAL A 261 15.86 7.22 3.22
C VAL A 261 16.62 6.28 2.29
N THR A 262 16.22 6.26 1.02
CA THR A 262 16.87 5.51 -0.06
C THR A 262 17.16 6.42 -1.22
N GLU A 263 17.89 5.95 -2.22
CA GLU A 263 18.12 6.70 -3.46
C GLU A 263 16.81 7.14 -4.12
N ALA A 264 15.75 6.33 -4.00
CA ALA A 264 14.44 6.61 -4.54
C ALA A 264 13.84 7.95 -4.06
N ASN A 265 14.24 8.44 -2.87
CA ASN A 265 13.78 9.74 -2.37
C ASN A 265 14.14 10.91 -3.31
N ASN A 266 15.18 10.78 -4.11
CA ASN A 266 15.59 11.80 -5.09
C ASN A 266 14.66 11.88 -6.31
N TYR A 267 13.85 10.85 -6.52
CA TYR A 267 13.02 10.67 -7.72
C TYR A 267 11.52 10.64 -7.41
N ILE A 268 11.13 10.84 -6.14
CA ILE A 268 9.74 10.79 -5.68
C ILE A 268 9.29 12.16 -5.17
N TRP A 269 8.11 12.57 -5.61
CA TRP A 269 7.39 13.76 -5.17
C TRP A 269 5.92 13.42 -4.95
N TRP A 270 5.19 14.41 -4.42
CA TRP A 270 3.74 14.35 -4.30
C TRP A 270 3.10 15.56 -4.95
N GLY A 271 2.07 15.31 -5.77
CA GLY A 271 1.18 16.34 -6.30
C GLY A 271 0.00 16.61 -5.35
N LEU A 272 -1.13 17.02 -5.88
CA LEU A 272 -2.35 17.17 -5.08
C LEU A 272 -3.15 15.86 -5.06
N GLY A 273 -2.86 15.01 -4.08
CA GLY A 273 -3.51 13.72 -3.84
C GLY A 273 -2.99 12.57 -4.69
N ILE A 274 -1.83 12.71 -5.32
CA ILE A 274 -1.21 11.67 -6.16
C ILE A 274 0.30 11.72 -6.04
N GLY A 275 0.95 10.56 -5.99
CA GLY A 275 2.41 10.45 -6.04
C GLY A 275 2.94 10.73 -7.45
N ILE A 276 4.17 11.19 -7.53
CA ILE A 276 4.89 11.45 -8.79
C ILE A 276 6.27 10.82 -8.66
N GLN A 277 6.67 9.99 -9.63
CA GLN A 277 8.07 9.58 -9.79
C GLN A 277 8.62 10.09 -11.12
N ALA A 278 9.89 10.48 -11.13
CA ALA A 278 10.63 10.76 -12.35
C ALA A 278 11.53 9.58 -12.69
N ASN A 279 11.55 9.23 -13.97
CA ASN A 279 12.53 8.29 -14.53
C ASN A 279 12.95 8.72 -15.95
N GLU A 280 13.66 7.84 -16.67
CA GLU A 280 14.21 8.09 -18.01
C GLU A 280 13.13 8.48 -19.03
N THR A 281 11.88 8.18 -18.74
CA THR A 281 10.74 8.40 -19.65
C THR A 281 9.84 9.56 -19.24
N GLY A 282 10.21 10.29 -18.20
CA GLY A 282 9.49 11.45 -17.68
C GLY A 282 8.75 11.17 -16.38
N ASP A 283 7.82 12.06 -16.04
CA ASP A 283 7.06 11.94 -14.81
C ASP A 283 5.90 10.93 -14.97
N TRP A 284 5.82 10.01 -14.01
CA TRP A 284 4.73 9.06 -13.82
C TRP A 284 3.96 9.39 -12.56
N ILE A 285 2.66 9.53 -12.67
CA ILE A 285 1.76 9.68 -11.52
C ILE A 285 1.35 8.30 -11.00
N TRP A 286 1.23 8.13 -9.68
CA TRP A 286 1.03 6.82 -9.09
C TRP A 286 0.33 6.86 -7.74
N GLN A 287 -0.23 5.71 -7.34
CA GLN A 287 -0.75 5.45 -6.01
C GLN A 287 -0.73 3.96 -5.72
N TRP A 288 -0.49 3.60 -4.46
CA TRP A 288 -0.64 2.24 -3.97
C TRP A 288 -1.80 2.12 -2.99
N GLY A 289 -2.30 0.90 -2.78
CA GLY A 289 -3.32 0.55 -1.81
C GLY A 289 -2.95 -0.69 -1.01
N ASP A 290 -3.11 -0.61 0.29
CA ASP A 290 -2.88 -1.71 1.22
C ASP A 290 -3.98 -1.72 2.30
N ASN A 291 -4.86 -2.72 2.23
CA ASN A 291 -5.86 -3.07 3.24
C ASN A 291 -5.61 -4.53 3.69
N GLY A 292 -4.40 -4.83 4.17
CA GLY A 292 -4.06 -6.19 4.58
C GLY A 292 -3.99 -7.15 3.40
N SER A 293 -4.94 -8.05 3.25
CA SER A 293 -4.98 -9.00 2.14
C SER A 293 -5.41 -8.41 0.80
N PHE A 294 -5.84 -7.16 0.74
CA PHE A 294 -6.11 -6.48 -0.54
C PHE A 294 -5.00 -5.50 -0.87
N LYS A 295 -4.41 -5.65 -2.04
CA LYS A 295 -3.36 -4.78 -2.57
C LYS A 295 -3.76 -4.27 -3.95
N GLY A 296 -3.45 -3.00 -4.19
CA GLY A 296 -3.65 -2.38 -5.49
C GLY A 296 -2.51 -1.40 -5.81
N PHE A 297 -2.21 -1.27 -7.08
CA PHE A 297 -1.25 -0.31 -7.57
C PHE A 297 -1.75 0.31 -8.86
N ALA A 298 -1.58 1.61 -8.99
CA ALA A 298 -1.95 2.37 -10.18
C ALA A 298 -0.81 3.32 -10.54
N ILE A 299 -0.47 3.39 -11.82
CA ILE A 299 0.56 4.28 -12.35
C ILE A 299 0.17 4.76 -13.75
N ALA A 300 0.48 5.99 -14.10
CA ALA A 300 0.22 6.52 -15.44
C ALA A 300 1.23 7.58 -15.85
N ASN A 301 1.54 7.65 -17.14
CA ASN A 301 2.33 8.69 -17.77
C ASN A 301 1.43 9.54 -18.68
N PRO A 302 1.05 10.76 -18.26
CA PRO A 302 0.15 11.62 -19.04
C PRO A 302 0.71 12.00 -20.42
N THR A 303 2.03 12.17 -20.54
CA THR A 303 2.69 12.53 -21.79
C THR A 303 2.65 11.39 -22.81
N LYS A 304 2.94 10.17 -22.37
CA LYS A 304 2.91 8.98 -23.23
C LYS A 304 1.51 8.41 -23.43
N LYS A 305 0.55 8.81 -22.61
CA LYS A 305 -0.80 8.22 -22.52
C LYS A 305 -0.73 6.73 -22.22
N GLU A 306 0.14 6.37 -21.28
CA GLU A 306 0.34 5.01 -20.79
C GLU A 306 -0.13 4.93 -19.34
N ALA A 307 -0.84 3.85 -19.00
CA ALA A 307 -1.26 3.60 -17.62
C ALA A 307 -1.33 2.09 -17.35
N LEU A 308 -1.19 1.76 -16.08
CA LEU A 308 -1.42 0.41 -15.56
C LEU A 308 -2.10 0.52 -14.20
N VAL A 309 -3.09 -0.32 -13.99
CA VAL A 309 -3.69 -0.53 -12.67
C VAL A 309 -3.91 -2.01 -12.47
N TYR A 310 -3.63 -2.48 -11.25
CA TYR A 310 -4.00 -3.83 -10.86
C TYR A 310 -4.52 -3.89 -9.43
N PHE A 311 -5.31 -4.93 -9.17
CA PHE A 311 -5.78 -5.32 -7.85
C PHE A 311 -5.52 -6.80 -7.61
N THR A 312 -5.18 -7.15 -6.39
CA THR A 312 -5.03 -8.52 -5.90
C THR A 312 -5.70 -8.65 -4.53
N HIS A 313 -6.09 -9.86 -4.17
CA HIS A 313 -6.52 -10.18 -2.81
C HIS A 313 -5.46 -11.05 -2.10
N SER A 314 -4.25 -10.52 -2.04
CA SER A 314 -3.07 -11.19 -1.44
C SER A 314 -2.20 -10.20 -0.67
N ASN A 315 -1.65 -10.62 0.46
CA ASN A 315 -0.65 -9.85 1.20
C ASN A 315 0.58 -9.52 0.34
N TRP A 316 0.87 -10.33 -0.66
CA TRP A 316 2.03 -10.24 -1.57
C TRP A 316 1.82 -9.33 -2.78
N GLY A 317 0.61 -8.84 -2.98
CA GLY A 317 0.22 -8.16 -4.20
C GLY A 317 1.06 -6.93 -4.58
N LEU A 318 1.68 -6.22 -3.63
CA LEU A 318 2.55 -5.08 -3.93
C LEU A 318 4.02 -5.49 -4.16
N HIS A 319 4.44 -6.65 -3.70
CA HIS A 319 5.81 -7.14 -3.88
C HIS A 319 6.14 -7.49 -5.33
N ILE A 320 5.12 -7.77 -6.15
CA ILE A 320 5.27 -8.08 -7.59
C ILE A 320 5.19 -6.83 -8.48
N THR A 321 5.08 -5.63 -7.90
CA THR A 321 4.85 -4.40 -8.67
C THR A 321 5.94 -4.17 -9.71
N THR A 322 7.22 -4.28 -9.35
CA THR A 322 8.33 -4.08 -10.29
C THR A 322 8.29 -5.10 -11.42
N ASP A 323 8.11 -6.38 -11.10
CA ASP A 323 8.02 -7.44 -12.12
C ASP A 323 6.87 -7.19 -13.11
N ILE A 324 5.70 -6.77 -12.61
CA ILE A 324 4.56 -6.39 -13.47
C ILE A 324 4.92 -5.20 -14.37
N LEU A 325 5.51 -4.15 -13.79
CA LEU A 325 5.88 -2.96 -14.56
C LEU A 325 6.91 -3.30 -15.65
N ASP A 326 7.88 -4.17 -15.37
CA ASP A 326 8.88 -4.62 -16.34
C ASP A 326 8.29 -5.45 -17.48
N VAL A 327 7.23 -6.23 -17.20
CA VAL A 327 6.49 -6.96 -18.27
C VAL A 327 5.85 -5.99 -19.26
N PHE A 328 5.22 -4.91 -18.76
CA PHE A 328 4.41 -4.03 -19.60
C PHE A 328 5.13 -2.77 -20.08
N PHE A 329 6.09 -2.26 -19.28
CA PHE A 329 6.87 -1.06 -19.55
C PHE A 329 8.37 -1.30 -19.27
N PRO A 330 9.03 -2.16 -20.05
CA PRO A 330 10.43 -2.54 -19.80
C PRO A 330 11.42 -1.37 -20.03
N LYS A 331 12.65 -1.56 -19.54
CA LYS A 331 13.78 -0.64 -19.73
C LYS A 331 13.58 0.74 -19.10
N GLN A 332 13.01 0.78 -17.90
CA GLN A 332 12.83 1.98 -17.09
C GLN A 332 13.13 1.67 -15.63
N THR A 333 13.50 2.68 -14.87
CA THR A 333 13.71 2.56 -13.43
C THR A 333 12.40 2.82 -12.68
N TRP A 334 12.01 1.91 -11.80
CA TRP A 334 10.81 2.00 -10.98
C TRP A 334 11.18 2.29 -9.53
N TRP A 335 11.16 3.57 -9.14
CA TRP A 335 11.56 4.04 -7.82
C TRP A 335 10.48 3.82 -6.75
N VAL A 336 9.21 3.74 -7.15
CA VAL A 336 8.09 3.66 -6.22
C VAL A 336 8.14 2.41 -5.34
N PRO A 337 8.37 1.17 -5.86
CA PRO A 337 8.42 -0.02 -5.01
C PRO A 337 9.49 0.10 -3.92
N THR A 338 10.67 0.63 -4.27
CA THR A 338 11.75 0.92 -3.32
C THR A 338 11.33 1.94 -2.29
N TRP A 339 10.70 3.03 -2.71
CA TRP A 339 10.31 4.12 -1.82
C TRP A 339 9.21 3.73 -0.84
N ILE A 340 8.20 2.95 -1.24
CA ILE A 340 7.12 2.50 -0.35
C ILE A 340 7.52 1.35 0.58
N GLY A 341 8.69 0.74 0.37
CA GLY A 341 9.26 -0.28 1.26
C GLY A 341 8.66 -1.67 1.11
N TYR A 342 8.04 -2.01 -0.02
CA TYR A 342 7.62 -3.39 -0.34
C TYR A 342 8.77 -4.19 -0.98
N GLU A 343 10.00 -3.80 -0.65
CA GLU A 343 11.25 -4.19 -1.29
C GLU A 343 11.86 -5.48 -0.77
N PHE A 344 11.14 -6.40 -0.27
CA PHE A 344 11.80 -7.71 -0.22
C PHE A 344 12.26 -8.19 -1.60
N TYR A 345 12.07 -7.33 -2.63
CA TYR A 345 12.45 -7.63 -4.01
C TYR A 345 13.95 -7.90 -4.19
N GLU A 346 14.84 -7.15 -3.57
CA GLU A 346 16.27 -7.46 -3.52
C GLU A 346 16.57 -8.71 -2.67
N LYS A 347 15.61 -9.12 -1.84
CA LYS A 347 15.69 -10.26 -0.93
C LYS A 347 14.80 -11.41 -1.40
N LYS A 348 14.96 -11.85 -2.65
CA LYS A 348 14.15 -12.94 -3.26
C LYS A 348 14.00 -14.16 -2.34
N HIS A 349 15.05 -14.50 -1.58
CA HIS A 349 15.02 -15.61 -0.66
C HIS A 349 14.03 -15.39 0.50
N MET A 350 13.96 -14.17 1.04
CA MET A 350 12.99 -13.83 2.10
C MET A 350 11.55 -13.88 1.57
N LEU A 351 11.31 -13.44 0.35
CA LEU A 351 9.97 -13.53 -0.27
C LEU A 351 9.51 -14.96 -0.45
N HIS A 352 10.38 -15.81 -0.99
CA HIS A 352 10.06 -17.24 -1.16
C HIS A 352 9.84 -17.93 0.19
N PHE A 353 10.67 -17.60 1.17
CA PHE A 353 10.57 -18.14 2.52
C PHE A 353 9.23 -17.72 3.16
N TRP A 354 8.93 -16.45 3.17
CA TRP A 354 7.67 -15.95 3.73
C TRP A 354 6.45 -16.50 2.99
N ALA A 355 6.44 -16.54 1.66
CA ALA A 355 5.36 -17.17 0.91
C ALA A 355 5.17 -18.66 1.25
N GLY A 356 6.27 -19.37 1.49
CA GLY A 356 6.24 -20.73 2.01
C GLY A 356 5.59 -20.82 3.38
N LEU A 357 5.95 -19.90 4.29
CA LEU A 357 5.38 -19.82 5.65
C LEU A 357 3.87 -19.56 5.64
N ASP A 358 3.40 -18.62 4.82
CA ASP A 358 1.97 -18.34 4.69
C ASP A 358 1.18 -19.54 4.13
N LYS A 359 1.82 -20.35 3.30
CA LYS A 359 1.21 -21.54 2.69
C LYS A 359 1.22 -22.78 3.59
N GLN A 360 2.35 -23.04 4.29
CA GLN A 360 2.59 -24.29 5.00
C GLN A 360 2.49 -24.15 6.53
N GLY A 361 2.54 -22.92 7.07
CA GLY A 361 2.58 -22.60 8.49
C GLY A 361 3.96 -22.14 8.96
N TYR A 362 3.97 -21.28 9.96
CA TYR A 362 5.18 -20.64 10.49
C TYR A 362 6.02 -21.55 11.36
N ASP A 363 5.44 -22.58 11.94
CA ASP A 363 6.09 -23.67 12.66
C ASP A 363 6.90 -24.60 11.75
N HIS A 364 6.66 -24.55 10.41
CA HIS A 364 7.42 -25.31 9.38
C HIS A 364 8.61 -24.52 8.79
N ALA A 365 9.04 -23.43 9.43
CA ALA A 365 10.09 -22.55 8.90
C ALA A 365 11.40 -23.29 8.52
N MET A 366 11.78 -24.30 9.29
CA MET A 366 13.00 -25.08 9.04
C MET A 366 12.90 -25.97 7.79
N GLU A 367 11.75 -26.61 7.59
CA GLU A 367 11.46 -27.46 6.43
C GLU A 367 11.42 -26.62 5.17
N ILE A 368 10.71 -25.50 5.19
CA ILE A 368 10.58 -24.55 4.08
C ILE A 368 11.96 -24.02 3.67
N ALA A 369 12.78 -23.60 4.62
CA ALA A 369 14.13 -23.12 4.34
C ALA A 369 15.00 -24.21 3.68
N ARG A 370 14.86 -25.46 4.12
CA ARG A 370 15.58 -26.61 3.53
C ARG A 370 15.11 -26.88 2.10
N GLU A 371 13.81 -26.88 1.84
CA GLU A 371 13.25 -27.06 0.49
C GLU A 371 13.74 -25.97 -0.48
N LEU A 372 13.69 -24.70 -0.04
CA LEU A 372 14.18 -23.58 -0.83
C LEU A 372 15.68 -23.67 -1.11
N LYS A 373 16.47 -24.14 -0.14
CA LYS A 373 17.90 -24.36 -0.33
C LYS A 373 18.21 -25.50 -1.31
N GLN A 374 17.36 -26.52 -1.39
CA GLN A 374 17.49 -27.59 -2.39
C GLN A 374 17.15 -27.09 -3.81
N GLN A 375 16.19 -26.17 -3.93
CA GLN A 375 15.78 -25.57 -5.22
C GLN A 375 16.78 -24.52 -5.71
N ASP A 376 17.38 -23.76 -4.79
CA ASP A 376 18.37 -22.72 -5.08
C ASP A 376 19.55 -22.84 -4.09
N THR A 377 20.68 -23.31 -4.58
CA THR A 377 21.89 -23.48 -3.76
C THR A 377 22.44 -22.15 -3.21
N SER A 378 22.09 -21.01 -3.85
CA SER A 378 22.43 -19.68 -3.37
C SER A 378 21.52 -19.17 -2.25
N PHE A 379 20.43 -19.91 -1.93
CA PHE A 379 19.48 -19.52 -0.91
C PHE A 379 20.16 -19.25 0.44
N LYS A 380 19.97 -18.04 0.94
CA LYS A 380 20.49 -17.56 2.21
C LYS A 380 19.51 -16.53 2.82
N LEU A 381 19.27 -16.65 4.11
CA LEU A 381 18.48 -15.71 4.89
C LEU A 381 19.40 -15.03 5.91
N PRO A 382 19.71 -13.74 5.77
CA PRO A 382 20.40 -12.98 6.81
C PRO A 382 19.56 -12.96 8.10
N ASP A 383 20.22 -13.04 9.26
CA ASP A 383 19.58 -13.04 10.58
C ASP A 383 18.74 -11.76 10.82
N SER A 384 19.25 -10.60 10.37
CA SER A 384 18.52 -9.32 10.42
C SER A 384 17.20 -9.37 9.66
N ASP A 385 17.19 -9.99 8.46
CA ASP A 385 15.98 -10.06 7.63
C ASP A 385 14.93 -10.99 8.23
N VAL A 386 15.37 -12.08 8.86
CA VAL A 386 14.48 -12.99 9.60
C VAL A 386 13.90 -12.29 10.84
N ASN A 387 14.71 -11.49 11.55
CA ASN A 387 14.23 -10.68 12.66
C ASN A 387 13.20 -9.64 12.18
N ASP A 388 13.48 -8.94 11.08
CA ASP A 388 12.55 -7.95 10.50
C ASP A 388 11.19 -8.58 10.18
N LEU A 389 11.17 -9.78 9.60
CA LEU A 389 9.95 -10.52 9.36
C LEU A 389 9.17 -10.78 10.66
N ALA A 390 9.86 -11.25 11.69
CA ALA A 390 9.23 -11.54 12.97
C ALA A 390 8.68 -10.26 13.64
N TYR A 391 9.39 -9.13 13.58
CA TYR A 391 8.89 -7.84 14.06
C TYR A 391 7.69 -7.33 13.26
N ILE A 392 7.65 -7.54 11.94
CA ILE A 392 6.47 -7.24 11.11
C ILE A 392 5.25 -8.03 11.60
N LEU A 393 5.44 -9.32 11.92
CA LEU A 393 4.38 -10.18 12.45
C LEU A 393 3.89 -9.69 13.83
N LEU A 394 4.81 -9.28 14.73
CA LEU A 394 4.44 -8.67 16.01
C LEU A 394 3.61 -7.40 15.82
N GLY A 395 4.02 -6.53 14.91
CA GLY A 395 3.29 -5.30 14.57
C GLY A 395 1.88 -5.56 14.02
N LYS A 396 1.68 -6.72 13.40
CA LYS A 396 0.37 -7.21 12.93
C LYS A 396 -0.41 -8.01 13.97
N ASN A 397 0.04 -8.05 15.21
CA ASN A 397 -0.50 -8.84 16.32
C ASN A 397 -0.50 -10.37 16.09
N ARG A 398 0.32 -10.85 15.16
CA ARG A 398 0.55 -12.27 14.84
C ARG A 398 1.65 -12.84 15.75
N LYS A 399 1.40 -12.82 17.06
CA LYS A 399 2.41 -13.06 18.10
C LYS A 399 2.99 -14.48 18.08
N LYS A 400 2.15 -15.49 17.87
CA LYS A 400 2.58 -16.89 17.80
C LYS A 400 3.56 -17.08 16.64
N GLU A 401 3.17 -16.65 15.45
CA GLU A 401 3.96 -16.76 14.24
C GLU A 401 5.29 -15.99 14.35
N ALA A 402 5.26 -14.81 14.98
CA ALA A 402 6.47 -14.05 15.25
C ALA A 402 7.46 -14.83 16.11
N ILE A 403 6.97 -15.48 17.18
CA ILE A 403 7.81 -16.32 18.06
C ILE A 403 8.36 -17.52 17.29
N ASP A 404 7.59 -18.17 16.44
CA ASP A 404 8.04 -19.29 15.63
C ASP A 404 9.20 -18.86 14.70
N ILE A 405 9.12 -17.66 14.09
CA ILE A 405 10.18 -17.11 13.25
C ILE A 405 11.41 -16.67 14.06
N PHE A 406 11.24 -16.04 15.24
CA PHE A 406 12.37 -15.76 16.12
C PHE A 406 13.08 -17.03 16.59
N LYS A 407 12.34 -18.09 16.92
CA LYS A 407 12.93 -19.40 17.27
C LYS A 407 13.71 -20.00 16.10
N TYR A 408 13.13 -19.94 14.89
CA TYR A 408 13.83 -20.34 13.67
C TYR A 408 15.15 -19.57 13.53
N ASN A 409 15.12 -18.24 13.70
CA ASN A 409 16.31 -17.41 13.57
C ASN A 409 17.41 -17.81 14.54
N VAL A 410 17.07 -17.98 15.81
CA VAL A 410 18.03 -18.47 16.83
C VAL A 410 18.59 -19.86 16.47
N ALA A 411 17.76 -20.75 15.96
CA ALA A 411 18.18 -22.10 15.61
C ALA A 411 19.20 -22.14 14.44
N VAL A 412 19.04 -21.26 13.45
CA VAL A 412 19.94 -21.19 12.29
C VAL A 412 21.12 -20.23 12.48
N ASN A 413 21.01 -19.28 13.42
CA ASN A 413 22.02 -18.28 13.75
C ASN A 413 22.35 -18.29 15.27
N PRO A 414 22.86 -19.39 15.82
CA PRO A 414 23.04 -19.55 17.27
C PRO A 414 24.10 -18.63 17.90
N ASN A 415 24.88 -17.91 17.10
CA ASN A 415 25.89 -16.96 17.53
C ASN A 415 25.47 -15.51 17.27
N SER A 416 24.22 -15.25 16.87
CA SER A 416 23.70 -13.90 16.64
C SER A 416 23.08 -13.32 17.92
N ALA A 417 23.67 -12.25 18.46
CA ALA A 417 23.09 -11.50 19.56
C ALA A 417 21.71 -10.93 19.18
N ASP A 418 21.56 -10.44 17.95
CA ASP A 418 20.30 -9.88 17.45
C ASP A 418 19.19 -10.92 17.34
N ALA A 419 19.51 -12.17 16.97
CA ALA A 419 18.52 -13.25 16.94
C ALA A 419 17.96 -13.53 18.35
N TYR A 420 18.82 -13.60 19.36
CA TYR A 420 18.40 -13.80 20.75
C TYR A 420 17.65 -12.59 21.30
N ALA A 421 18.07 -11.37 20.97
CA ALA A 421 17.37 -10.16 21.37
C ALA A 421 15.95 -10.10 20.78
N GLY A 422 15.80 -10.46 19.48
CA GLY A 422 14.49 -10.55 18.83
C GLY A 422 13.58 -11.59 19.50
N LEU A 423 14.10 -12.79 19.81
CA LEU A 423 13.34 -13.81 20.53
C LEU A 423 12.91 -13.36 21.92
N ALA A 424 13.78 -12.62 22.61
CA ALA A 424 13.46 -12.02 23.91
C ALA A 424 12.35 -10.98 23.81
N ASP A 425 12.38 -10.13 22.79
CA ASP A 425 11.31 -9.15 22.51
C ASP A 425 9.98 -9.84 22.20
N GLY A 426 10.01 -10.94 21.46
CA GLY A 426 8.84 -11.77 21.20
C GLY A 426 8.21 -12.29 22.50
N TYR A 427 9.02 -12.84 23.40
CA TYR A 427 8.54 -13.34 24.69
C TYR A 427 8.05 -12.22 25.61
N ASP A 428 8.72 -11.06 25.65
CA ASP A 428 8.27 -9.90 26.43
C ASP A 428 6.90 -9.40 25.94
N ASN A 429 6.70 -9.37 24.63
CA ASN A 429 5.43 -8.96 24.01
C ASN A 429 4.23 -9.85 24.39
N ILE A 430 4.47 -11.12 24.70
CA ILE A 430 3.42 -12.04 25.17
C ILE A 430 3.37 -12.18 26.71
N GLY A 431 4.25 -11.49 27.44
CA GLY A 431 4.28 -11.51 28.90
C GLY A 431 5.08 -12.64 29.53
N GLU A 432 5.81 -13.45 28.73
CA GLU A 432 6.67 -14.54 29.15
C GLU A 432 8.03 -14.02 29.67
N LYS A 433 8.02 -13.30 30.79
CA LYS A 433 9.15 -12.54 31.32
C LYS A 433 10.40 -13.38 31.57
N GLU A 434 10.26 -14.59 32.11
CA GLU A 434 11.40 -15.47 32.37
C GLU A 434 12.14 -15.85 31.09
N GLN A 435 11.39 -16.18 30.04
CA GLN A 435 11.95 -16.48 28.72
C GLN A 435 12.58 -15.25 28.07
N ALA A 436 11.97 -14.07 28.21
CA ALA A 436 12.55 -12.81 27.74
C ALA A 436 13.90 -12.53 28.43
N ILE A 437 13.98 -12.58 29.75
CA ILE A 437 15.21 -12.35 30.51
C ILE A 437 16.29 -13.37 30.10
N LYS A 438 15.95 -14.65 29.98
CA LYS A 438 16.88 -15.69 29.57
C LYS A 438 17.53 -15.38 28.22
N ASN A 439 16.71 -14.99 27.23
CA ASN A 439 17.21 -14.73 25.88
C ASN A 439 17.96 -13.38 25.80
N PHE A 440 17.52 -12.32 26.52
CA PHE A 440 18.31 -11.09 26.62
C PHE A 440 19.68 -11.31 27.28
N LYS A 441 19.77 -12.13 28.32
CA LYS A 441 21.06 -12.49 28.91
C LYS A 441 21.94 -13.22 27.90
N LYS A 442 21.37 -14.13 27.10
CA LYS A 442 22.12 -14.80 26.06
C LYS A 442 22.61 -13.84 24.97
N ALA A 443 21.80 -12.87 24.60
CA ALA A 443 22.21 -11.80 23.67
C ALA A 443 23.39 -10.99 24.25
N LEU A 444 23.37 -10.64 25.54
CA LEU A 444 24.49 -9.94 26.24
C LEU A 444 25.75 -10.79 26.35
N GLU A 445 25.63 -12.11 26.48
CA GLU A 445 26.82 -13.00 26.44
C GLU A 445 27.51 -12.91 25.07
N LEU A 446 26.72 -12.73 23.99
CA LEU A 446 27.24 -12.66 22.62
C LEU A 446 27.70 -11.25 22.25
N ASP A 447 27.03 -10.21 22.76
CA ASP A 447 27.43 -8.80 22.64
C ASP A 447 27.39 -8.08 24.00
N PRO A 448 28.48 -8.17 24.81
CA PRO A 448 28.52 -7.57 26.13
C PRO A 448 28.51 -6.03 26.17
N LYS A 449 28.67 -5.38 25.01
CA LYS A 449 28.68 -3.91 24.91
C LYS A 449 27.31 -3.32 24.65
N ASN A 450 26.28 -4.12 24.44
CA ASN A 450 24.93 -3.65 24.13
C ASN A 450 24.24 -3.12 25.38
N THR A 451 24.33 -1.80 25.60
CA THR A 451 23.76 -1.10 26.75
C THR A 451 22.23 -1.15 26.77
N ASP A 452 21.59 -1.14 25.61
CA ASP A 452 20.13 -1.17 25.50
C ASP A 452 19.54 -2.49 26.01
N ILE A 453 20.18 -3.61 25.65
CA ILE A 453 19.78 -4.93 26.16
C ILE A 453 20.04 -5.02 27.67
N ALA A 454 21.17 -4.48 28.16
CA ALA A 454 21.47 -4.48 29.59
C ALA A 454 20.42 -3.71 30.40
N GLU A 455 19.95 -2.56 29.91
CA GLU A 455 18.87 -1.80 30.54
C GLU A 455 17.55 -2.56 30.55
N ARG A 456 17.21 -3.26 29.46
CA ARG A 456 16.00 -4.09 29.35
C ARG A 456 16.01 -5.23 30.37
N VAL A 457 17.12 -5.92 30.53
CA VAL A 457 17.27 -6.97 31.55
C VAL A 457 17.01 -6.41 32.94
N LYS A 458 17.68 -5.30 33.32
CA LYS A 458 17.46 -4.62 34.61
C LYS A 458 16.00 -4.24 34.84
N LYS A 459 15.34 -3.71 33.82
CA LYS A 459 13.92 -3.33 33.89
C LYS A 459 13.00 -4.54 34.13
N LEU A 460 13.26 -5.64 33.46
CA LEU A 460 12.46 -6.86 33.60
C LEU A 460 12.72 -7.54 34.97
N GLU A 461 13.97 -7.55 35.45
CA GLU A 461 14.34 -8.12 36.77
C GLU A 461 13.83 -7.23 37.91
N GLY A 462 13.93 -5.88 37.80
CA GLY A 462 13.47 -4.93 38.78
C GLY A 462 11.94 -4.82 38.94
N GLY A 463 11.18 -5.26 37.94
CA GLY A 463 9.71 -5.31 37.98
C GLY A 463 9.14 -6.52 38.77
N THR A 464 9.97 -7.39 39.31
CA THR A 464 9.56 -8.54 40.17
C THR A 464 9.48 -8.21 41.64
N GLY A 465 9.72 -6.93 42.08
CA GLY A 465 9.85 -6.50 43.48
C GLY A 465 8.78 -5.57 43.99
N ASN A 466 7.51 -5.61 43.49
CA ASN A 466 6.37 -5.00 44.18
C ASN A 466 5.08 -5.76 43.87
N LYS A 467 4.77 -6.72 44.72
CA LYS A 467 3.40 -7.20 44.97
C LYS A 467 3.01 -6.77 46.37
#